data_2b0eb50ed0d1c2b97735502a2ca2a2e6
#
_entry.id   2b0eb50ed0d1c2b97735502a2ca2a2e6
#
_cell.length_a   1.000
_cell.length_b   1.000
_cell.length_c   1.000
_cell.angle_alpha   90.00
_cell.angle_beta   90.00
_cell.angle_gamma   90.00
#
_symmetry.space_group_name_H-M   'P 1'
#
loop_
_entity.id
_entity.type
_entity.pdbx_description
1 polymer ?
#
loop_
_entity_poly.entity_id
_entity_poly.type
_entity_poly.pdbx_seq_one_letter_code
_entity_poly.pdbx_strand_id
1 'polypeptide(L)'
;MNHHFTHGLEARVTKSIIVAFLAAVALVTLVGSARAADTTKPTEDDYYKIIKLPIPTDVVLEPGGLEWMPDGKLAVSTRRGEIFMVENPTAPNPRRIKFTKWATGMHEVMGLAFNKNDGFLYAIQRGEITRLKDSDGRGHANVYETFCDDWGITGDYHEYPWMSKFDKDGNLWVLLTLTGSFTSETRFRGWCLRVKPDGTIIPTASGLRSPAGIAFNDKGEAFYDDNQGPWQGGNNFNFLEPGKFMGNPSGNMWYDLAPNLHPAPMKPQSGSRIWTEAQKIPQYNPPAVIQPYQKMGQSGSGIVFNSSEGKFGPFDGQFFNGDQHHSNLNRVGIEKVKGYYQGWCTLFRAGFSSGNVPALQAPDGSIFVGGTGRGWGSVGGREFALERLVWTGKVPFEVHDMHVTHDGFDLNFTMPVDKGIASYPGNYSLPTWTYIYRSEYGSPEVDQTTAAIRKATVSEDGKSVHLVVDGMVPGHVHELHMSALRSAEGLPLLHSTMWYTLWNIPD
;
A
#
# COMPACT_ATOMS: atom_id res chain seq x y z
N MET A 1 -56.32 -49.04 -30.80
CA MET A 1 -57.01 -48.64 -32.01
C MET A 1 -56.02 -47.94 -32.91
N ASN A 2 -55.42 -48.68 -33.84
CA ASN A 2 -55.71 -48.75 -35.27
C ASN A 2 -55.47 -47.40 -35.96
N HIS A 3 -54.76 -47.20 -37.04
CA HIS A 3 -54.15 -48.01 -38.12
C HIS A 3 -53.20 -47.07 -38.88
N HIS A 4 -52.03 -47.54 -39.29
CA HIS A 4 -51.63 -48.02 -40.63
C HIS A 4 -51.83 -47.09 -41.82
N PHE A 5 -50.84 -46.79 -42.63
CA PHE A 5 -50.33 -47.36 -43.89
C PHE A 5 -49.47 -46.27 -44.60
N THR A 6 -48.29 -46.51 -44.96
CA THR A 6 -47.49 -47.24 -45.97
C THR A 6 -47.25 -46.49 -47.29
N HIS A 7 -46.05 -46.76 -47.79
CA HIS A 7 -45.49 -46.67 -49.16
C HIS A 7 -45.16 -45.29 -49.69
N GLY A 8 -43.97 -44.98 -50.13
CA GLY A 8 -43.02 -45.76 -50.92
C GLY A 8 -42.94 -45.21 -52.33
N LEU A 9 -41.84 -44.64 -52.74
CA LEU A 9 -41.34 -44.80 -54.11
C LEU A 9 -39.91 -44.26 -54.27
N GLU A 10 -39.17 -45.12 -54.86
CA GLU A 10 -37.75 -45.08 -55.20
C GLU A 10 -37.38 -44.04 -56.26
N ALA A 11 -36.16 -43.60 -56.15
CA ALA A 11 -35.08 -43.84 -57.09
C ALA A 11 -34.89 -42.94 -58.31
N ARG A 12 -33.66 -42.57 -58.49
CA ARG A 12 -32.93 -42.09 -59.66
C ARG A 12 -33.06 -40.63 -60.04
N VAL A 13 -32.04 -39.86 -59.64
CA VAL A 13 -31.32 -38.95 -60.54
C VAL A 13 -29.89 -38.72 -59.97
N THR A 14 -28.99 -39.42 -60.53
CA THR A 14 -27.78 -39.07 -61.28
C THR A 14 -26.60 -38.40 -60.56
N LYS A 15 -25.56 -39.12 -60.69
CA LYS A 15 -24.13 -38.94 -60.40
C LYS A 15 -23.46 -37.67 -61.02
N SER A 16 -24.05 -36.54 -61.12
CA SER A 16 -23.40 -35.37 -61.75
C SER A 16 -23.29 -34.11 -60.89
N ILE A 17 -23.65 -34.18 -59.62
CA ILE A 17 -23.57 -33.03 -58.71
C ILE A 17 -22.43 -33.17 -57.67
N ILE A 18 -21.72 -34.28 -57.62
CA ILE A 18 -20.69 -34.52 -56.60
C ILE A 18 -19.30 -33.96 -56.97
N VAL A 19 -19.05 -33.65 -58.26
CA VAL A 19 -17.72 -33.13 -58.67
C VAL A 19 -17.62 -31.60 -58.58
N ALA A 20 -18.73 -30.85 -58.53
CA ALA A 20 -18.71 -29.40 -58.41
C ALA A 20 -18.63 -28.91 -56.92
N PHE A 21 -18.95 -29.79 -55.96
CA PHE A 21 -18.90 -29.40 -54.52
C PHE A 21 -17.54 -29.64 -53.87
N LEU A 22 -16.69 -30.49 -54.44
CA LEU A 22 -15.33 -30.76 -53.92
C LEU A 22 -14.30 -29.72 -54.39
N ALA A 23 -14.54 -28.97 -55.45
CA ALA A 23 -13.68 -27.89 -55.92
C ALA A 23 -13.93 -26.57 -55.19
N ALA A 24 -15.12 -26.35 -54.59
CA ALA A 24 -15.44 -25.15 -53.81
C ALA A 24 -15.00 -25.27 -52.34
N VAL A 25 -14.77 -26.45 -51.80
CA VAL A 25 -14.30 -26.67 -50.43
C VAL A 25 -12.77 -26.59 -50.33
N ALA A 26 -12.05 -26.76 -51.43
CA ALA A 26 -10.58 -26.64 -51.43
C ALA A 26 -10.06 -25.20 -51.58
N LEU A 27 -10.93 -24.22 -51.88
CA LEU A 27 -10.54 -22.79 -52.03
C LEU A 27 -10.86 -21.94 -50.82
N VAL A 28 -11.50 -22.48 -49.77
CA VAL A 28 -11.86 -21.76 -48.52
C VAL A 28 -10.88 -22.11 -47.38
N THR A 29 -9.94 -23.01 -47.54
CA THR A 29 -8.99 -23.40 -46.50
C THR A 29 -7.63 -22.71 -46.60
N LEU A 30 -7.50 -21.63 -47.38
CA LEU A 30 -6.30 -20.77 -47.43
C LEU A 30 -6.58 -19.30 -47.04
N VAL A 31 -7.68 -19.05 -46.37
CA VAL A 31 -7.79 -17.83 -45.54
C VAL A 31 -7.12 -18.15 -44.24
N GLY A 32 -5.92 -17.60 -44.07
CA GLY A 32 -5.07 -17.81 -42.92
C GLY A 32 -5.83 -17.84 -41.62
N SER A 33 -5.54 -18.77 -40.78
CA SER A 33 -5.76 -18.70 -39.37
C SER A 33 -5.03 -17.45 -38.83
N ALA A 34 -5.64 -16.27 -39.02
CA ALA A 34 -5.43 -15.18 -38.10
C ALA A 34 -5.83 -15.79 -36.75
N ARG A 35 -4.84 -16.23 -36.01
CA ARG A 35 -4.98 -16.55 -34.59
C ARG A 35 -5.71 -15.36 -34.01
N ALA A 36 -6.99 -15.51 -33.67
CA ALA A 36 -7.70 -14.51 -32.89
C ALA A 36 -6.78 -14.22 -31.71
N ALA A 37 -6.21 -13.02 -31.67
CA ALA A 37 -5.45 -12.58 -30.52
C ALA A 37 -6.39 -12.81 -29.35
N ASP A 38 -5.94 -13.57 -28.36
CA ASP A 38 -6.68 -13.81 -27.14
C ASP A 38 -6.90 -12.42 -26.51
N THR A 39 -8.10 -11.86 -26.72
CA THR A 39 -8.46 -10.49 -26.30
C THR A 39 -8.89 -10.45 -24.83
N THR A 40 -8.37 -11.37 -24.02
CA THR A 40 -8.53 -11.26 -22.56
C THR A 40 -7.82 -10.00 -22.10
N LYS A 41 -8.60 -9.10 -21.48
CA LYS A 41 -8.04 -7.89 -20.88
C LYS A 41 -6.93 -8.29 -19.91
N PRO A 42 -5.72 -7.68 -20.00
CA PRO A 42 -4.64 -7.99 -19.08
C PRO A 42 -5.09 -7.80 -17.62
N THR A 43 -4.62 -8.69 -16.75
CA THR A 43 -4.89 -8.69 -15.32
C THR A 43 -3.61 -8.40 -14.54
N GLU A 44 -3.74 -8.06 -13.27
CA GLU A 44 -2.59 -7.85 -12.39
C GLU A 44 -1.69 -9.11 -12.33
N ASP A 45 -2.25 -10.33 -12.42
CA ASP A 45 -1.51 -11.60 -12.41
C ASP A 45 -0.57 -11.76 -13.62
N ASP A 46 -0.82 -11.08 -14.73
CA ASP A 46 0.07 -11.12 -15.90
C ASP A 46 1.40 -10.41 -15.61
N TYR A 47 1.42 -9.48 -14.67
CA TYR A 47 2.55 -8.62 -14.35
C TYR A 47 3.16 -8.88 -12.97
N TYR A 48 2.33 -9.18 -11.97
CA TYR A 48 2.76 -9.39 -10.58
C TYR A 48 2.03 -10.60 -9.97
N LYS A 49 2.78 -11.69 -9.73
CA LYS A 49 2.22 -12.93 -9.18
C LYS A 49 2.33 -12.97 -7.67
N ILE A 50 1.23 -13.32 -7.01
CA ILE A 50 1.21 -13.64 -5.58
C ILE A 50 1.56 -15.13 -5.42
N ILE A 51 2.65 -15.40 -4.71
CA ILE A 51 3.11 -16.75 -4.35
C ILE A 51 2.83 -16.97 -2.87
N LYS A 52 2.01 -17.97 -2.55
CA LYS A 52 1.68 -18.35 -1.16
C LYS A 52 2.77 -19.23 -0.58
N LEU A 53 3.33 -18.85 0.57
CA LEU A 53 4.28 -19.68 1.28
C LEU A 53 3.57 -20.83 2.00
N PRO A 54 4.18 -22.03 2.06
CA PRO A 54 3.57 -23.22 2.67
C PRO A 54 3.73 -23.19 4.20
N ILE A 55 2.89 -22.42 4.90
CA ILE A 55 2.87 -22.40 6.36
C ILE A 55 2.49 -23.80 6.86
N PRO A 56 3.25 -24.40 7.80
CA PRO A 56 2.92 -25.70 8.39
C PRO A 56 1.54 -25.67 9.06
N THR A 57 0.83 -26.79 9.03
CA THR A 57 -0.55 -26.89 9.53
C THR A 57 -0.70 -26.74 11.05
N ASP A 58 0.39 -26.96 11.78
CA ASP A 58 0.49 -26.78 13.23
C ASP A 58 0.95 -25.37 13.65
N VAL A 59 1.19 -24.49 12.69
CA VAL A 59 1.62 -23.09 12.91
C VAL A 59 0.46 -22.14 12.67
N VAL A 60 0.10 -21.38 13.69
CA VAL A 60 -0.79 -20.21 13.57
C VAL A 60 0.08 -18.97 13.47
N LEU A 61 0.34 -18.51 12.23
CA LEU A 61 1.38 -17.51 12.01
C LEU A 61 0.95 -16.09 12.39
N GLU A 62 -0.23 -15.64 11.99
CA GLU A 62 -0.78 -14.29 12.26
C GLU A 62 0.33 -13.20 12.23
N PRO A 63 1.00 -12.94 11.07
CA PRO A 63 2.18 -12.09 11.01
C PRO A 63 1.94 -10.68 11.53
N GLY A 64 2.82 -10.21 12.43
CA GLY A 64 2.82 -8.85 12.96
C GLY A 64 4.02 -8.01 12.49
N GLY A 65 5.15 -8.64 12.22
CA GLY A 65 6.37 -8.00 11.71
C GLY A 65 7.19 -8.94 10.85
N LEU A 66 7.95 -8.37 9.93
CA LEU A 66 8.89 -9.07 9.04
C LEU A 66 10.26 -8.38 9.11
N GLU A 67 11.36 -9.17 9.15
CA GLU A 67 12.71 -8.64 9.09
C GLU A 67 13.67 -9.64 8.44
N TRP A 68 14.58 -9.14 7.61
CA TRP A 68 15.65 -9.96 7.04
C TRP A 68 16.80 -10.15 8.03
N MET A 69 17.14 -11.41 8.29
CA MET A 69 18.30 -11.76 9.09
C MET A 69 19.57 -11.80 8.22
N PRO A 70 20.76 -11.55 8.80
CA PRO A 70 22.03 -11.55 8.05
C PRO A 70 22.36 -12.86 7.34
N ASP A 71 21.82 -13.99 7.83
CA ASP A 71 22.00 -15.32 7.26
C ASP A 71 21.03 -15.64 6.11
N GLY A 72 20.22 -14.64 5.68
CA GLY A 72 19.26 -14.76 4.60
C GLY A 72 17.93 -15.40 4.98
N LYS A 73 17.69 -15.67 6.26
CA LYS A 73 16.38 -16.08 6.76
C LYS A 73 15.44 -14.87 6.87
N LEU A 74 14.15 -15.13 6.76
CA LEU A 74 13.11 -14.15 7.05
C LEU A 74 12.58 -14.41 8.47
N ALA A 75 12.79 -13.46 9.38
CA ALA A 75 12.15 -13.46 10.68
C ALA A 75 10.70 -12.98 10.53
N VAL A 76 9.76 -13.73 11.10
CA VAL A 76 8.33 -13.43 11.10
C VAL A 76 7.83 -13.45 12.52
N SER A 77 7.42 -12.32 13.07
CA SER A 77 6.75 -12.27 14.36
C SER A 77 5.26 -12.52 14.22
N THR A 78 4.64 -12.95 15.32
CA THR A 78 3.22 -13.30 15.36
C THR A 78 2.49 -12.49 16.43
N ARG A 79 1.18 -12.29 16.21
CA ARG A 79 0.27 -11.75 17.23
C ARG A 79 0.11 -12.66 18.43
N ARG A 80 0.66 -13.88 18.38
CA ARG A 80 0.69 -14.84 19.49
C ARG A 80 1.96 -14.74 20.34
N GLY A 81 2.84 -13.78 20.03
CA GLY A 81 4.08 -13.57 20.79
C GLY A 81 5.19 -14.58 20.47
N GLU A 82 5.18 -15.11 19.26
CA GLU A 82 6.20 -16.02 18.75
C GLU A 82 6.98 -15.34 17.61
N ILE A 83 8.21 -15.77 17.38
CA ILE A 83 9.00 -15.42 16.20
C ILE A 83 9.43 -16.70 15.51
N PHE A 84 9.16 -16.80 14.22
CA PHE A 84 9.62 -17.87 13.35
C PHE A 84 10.74 -17.40 12.46
N MET A 85 11.76 -18.23 12.27
CA MET A 85 12.76 -18.08 11.22
C MET A 85 12.32 -18.91 10.02
N VAL A 86 12.14 -18.25 8.88
CA VAL A 86 11.76 -18.90 7.62
C VAL A 86 13.01 -19.06 6.78
N GLU A 87 13.44 -20.29 6.57
CA GLU A 87 14.59 -20.64 5.74
C GLU A 87 14.19 -20.73 4.26
N ASN A 88 15.07 -20.27 3.38
CA ASN A 88 14.89 -20.28 1.93
C ASN A 88 13.54 -19.67 1.46
N PRO A 89 13.10 -18.51 1.98
CA PRO A 89 11.75 -17.98 1.72
C PRO A 89 11.51 -17.64 0.24
N THR A 90 12.57 -17.47 -0.54
CA THR A 90 12.52 -17.17 -1.98
C THR A 90 12.67 -18.41 -2.86
N ALA A 91 12.80 -19.61 -2.29
CA ALA A 91 13.04 -20.84 -3.04
C ALA A 91 11.92 -21.12 -4.05
N PRO A 92 12.24 -21.45 -5.33
CA PRO A 92 11.24 -21.83 -6.32
C PRO A 92 10.47 -23.12 -5.93
N ASN A 93 11.15 -24.04 -5.22
CA ASN A 93 10.52 -25.25 -4.70
C ASN A 93 10.01 -25.02 -3.27
N PRO A 94 8.68 -24.99 -3.04
CA PRO A 94 8.09 -24.72 -1.71
C PRO A 94 8.55 -25.71 -0.63
N ARG A 95 8.92 -26.96 -1.00
CA ARG A 95 9.40 -27.97 -0.04
C ARG A 95 10.73 -27.61 0.64
N ARG A 96 11.45 -26.62 0.10
CA ARG A 96 12.70 -26.12 0.68
C ARG A 96 12.47 -25.01 1.72
N ILE A 97 11.27 -24.46 1.78
CA ILE A 97 10.90 -23.42 2.75
C ILE A 97 10.58 -24.10 4.07
N LYS A 98 11.29 -23.71 5.14
CA LYS A 98 11.10 -24.26 6.46
C LYS A 98 10.79 -23.16 7.46
N PHE A 99 9.88 -23.44 8.37
CA PHE A 99 9.52 -22.57 9.47
C PHE A 99 10.04 -23.17 10.78
N THR A 100 10.89 -22.44 11.47
CA THR A 100 11.43 -22.86 12.77
C THR A 100 11.06 -21.83 13.83
N LYS A 101 10.38 -22.25 14.89
CA LYS A 101 10.10 -21.37 16.02
C LYS A 101 11.41 -20.99 16.71
N TRP A 102 11.72 -19.71 16.73
CA TRP A 102 12.96 -19.18 17.23
C TRP A 102 12.81 -18.51 18.61
N ALA A 103 11.67 -17.85 18.86
CA ALA A 103 11.36 -17.21 20.14
C ALA A 103 9.86 -17.34 20.47
N THR A 104 9.53 -17.20 21.76
CA THR A 104 8.16 -17.27 22.29
C THR A 104 8.05 -16.51 23.61
N GLY A 105 6.81 -16.32 24.09
CA GLY A 105 6.53 -15.71 25.40
C GLY A 105 6.38 -14.20 25.38
N MET A 106 6.26 -13.60 24.22
CA MET A 106 6.05 -12.16 24.05
C MET A 106 4.56 -11.78 23.89
N HIS A 107 4.26 -10.49 23.97
CA HIS A 107 2.88 -9.98 23.93
C HIS A 107 2.60 -9.24 22.61
N GLU A 108 1.96 -9.92 21.64
CA GLU A 108 1.55 -9.37 20.33
C GLU A 108 2.64 -8.54 19.63
N VAL A 109 3.64 -9.23 19.07
CA VAL A 109 4.79 -8.56 18.42
C VAL A 109 4.37 -8.03 17.06
N MET A 110 4.19 -6.70 16.95
CA MET A 110 3.71 -6.01 15.74
C MET A 110 4.80 -5.31 14.95
N GLY A 111 6.06 -5.58 15.24
CA GLY A 111 7.20 -5.07 14.50
C GLY A 111 8.46 -5.79 14.86
N LEU A 112 9.38 -5.89 13.88
CA LEU A 112 10.71 -6.44 14.03
C LEU A 112 11.73 -5.49 13.41
N ALA A 113 12.92 -5.39 14.03
CA ALA A 113 14.04 -4.69 13.44
C ALA A 113 15.36 -5.35 13.89
N PHE A 114 16.22 -5.72 12.96
CA PHE A 114 17.53 -6.27 13.28
C PHE A 114 18.60 -5.17 13.33
N ASN A 115 19.35 -5.11 14.40
CA ASN A 115 20.49 -4.21 14.53
C ASN A 115 21.80 -4.95 14.28
N LYS A 116 22.43 -4.67 13.15
CA LYS A 116 23.70 -5.29 12.76
C LYS A 116 24.89 -4.91 13.65
N ASN A 117 24.81 -3.80 14.41
CA ASN A 117 25.90 -3.32 15.23
C ASN A 117 26.04 -4.10 16.55
N ASP A 118 24.94 -4.57 17.12
CA ASP A 118 24.91 -5.35 18.36
C ASP A 118 24.48 -6.81 18.17
N GLY A 119 23.93 -7.13 16.99
CA GLY A 119 23.48 -8.46 16.60
C GLY A 119 22.21 -8.93 17.30
N PHE A 120 21.39 -7.99 17.80
CA PHE A 120 20.08 -8.29 18.38
C PHE A 120 18.95 -8.10 17.38
N LEU A 121 17.92 -8.93 17.48
CA LEU A 121 16.62 -8.70 16.89
C LEU A 121 15.72 -7.99 17.91
N TYR A 122 15.18 -6.85 17.54
CA TYR A 122 14.28 -6.04 18.36
C TYR A 122 12.84 -6.38 18.02
N ALA A 123 12.09 -6.81 19.02
CA ALA A 123 10.67 -7.18 18.93
C ALA A 123 9.81 -6.12 19.63
N ILE A 124 8.91 -5.49 18.87
CA ILE A 124 8.06 -4.42 19.37
C ILE A 124 6.76 -5.04 19.86
N GLN A 125 6.58 -5.03 21.17
CA GLN A 125 5.42 -5.57 21.88
C GLN A 125 4.49 -4.44 22.34
N ARG A 126 3.31 -4.77 22.88
CA ARG A 126 2.35 -3.77 23.36
C ARG A 126 2.94 -2.81 24.38
N GLY A 127 3.67 -3.30 25.37
CA GLY A 127 4.19 -2.52 26.49
C GLY A 127 5.67 -2.23 26.44
N GLU A 128 6.44 -2.88 25.57
CA GLU A 128 7.89 -2.73 25.54
C GLU A 128 8.52 -3.09 24.20
N ILE A 129 9.77 -2.73 24.04
CA ILE A 129 10.68 -3.32 23.07
C ILE A 129 11.54 -4.33 23.81
N THR A 130 11.49 -5.59 23.38
CA THR A 130 12.41 -6.62 23.83
C THR A 130 13.46 -6.86 22.76
N ARG A 131 14.73 -6.90 23.13
CA ARG A 131 15.78 -7.34 22.21
C ARG A 131 16.18 -8.78 22.51
N LEU A 132 16.35 -9.56 21.44
CA LEU A 132 16.53 -11.01 21.50
C LEU A 132 17.80 -11.42 20.75
N LYS A 133 18.44 -12.49 21.23
CA LYS A 133 19.63 -13.06 20.60
C LYS A 133 19.71 -14.57 20.84
N ASP A 134 20.20 -15.29 19.85
CA ASP A 134 20.73 -16.65 19.98
C ASP A 134 22.24 -16.53 20.25
N SER A 135 22.63 -16.55 21.53
CA SER A 135 24.01 -16.35 21.91
C SER A 135 24.81 -17.64 21.95
N ASP A 136 24.16 -18.80 21.96
CA ASP A 136 24.79 -20.11 22.02
C ASP A 136 24.76 -20.90 20.69
N GLY A 137 24.13 -20.31 19.65
CA GLY A 137 24.08 -20.88 18.31
C GLY A 137 23.20 -22.11 18.15
N ARG A 138 22.24 -22.34 19.06
CA ARG A 138 21.33 -23.51 19.02
C ARG A 138 20.11 -23.36 18.15
N GLY A 139 19.98 -22.22 17.49
CA GLY A 139 18.87 -21.97 16.56
C GLY A 139 17.59 -21.44 17.23
N HIS A 140 17.69 -20.96 18.47
CA HIS A 140 16.59 -20.30 19.19
C HIS A 140 17.12 -19.19 20.09
N ALA A 141 16.30 -18.18 20.34
CA ALA A 141 16.66 -17.09 21.24
C ALA A 141 16.80 -17.62 22.68
N ASN A 142 17.94 -17.31 23.30
CA ASN A 142 18.22 -17.63 24.70
C ASN A 142 18.55 -16.38 25.52
N VAL A 143 18.62 -15.21 24.89
CA VAL A 143 18.73 -13.90 25.53
C VAL A 143 17.48 -13.09 25.23
N TYR A 144 16.84 -12.59 26.27
CA TYR A 144 15.67 -11.71 26.23
C TYR A 144 15.93 -10.56 27.20
N GLU A 145 15.97 -9.34 26.66
CA GLU A 145 16.24 -8.14 27.47
C GLU A 145 15.21 -7.07 27.15
N THR A 146 14.55 -6.52 28.16
CA THR A 146 13.77 -5.29 28.01
C THR A 146 14.70 -4.18 27.59
N PHE A 147 14.45 -3.60 26.43
CA PHE A 147 15.25 -2.51 25.87
C PHE A 147 14.65 -1.14 26.18
N CYS A 148 13.33 -1.02 26.09
CA CYS A 148 12.59 0.22 26.38
C CYS A 148 11.13 -0.12 26.72
N ASP A 149 10.60 0.44 27.81
CA ASP A 149 9.23 0.31 28.27
C ASP A 149 8.63 1.66 28.69
N ASP A 150 9.11 2.77 28.12
CA ASP A 150 8.79 4.14 28.50
C ASP A 150 7.41 4.64 28.06
N TRP A 151 6.51 3.77 27.63
CA TRP A 151 5.11 4.08 27.40
C TRP A 151 4.20 3.11 28.15
N GLY A 152 2.94 3.54 28.38
CA GLY A 152 1.98 2.73 29.11
C GLY A 152 1.02 1.94 28.24
N ILE A 153 0.36 0.97 28.86
CA ILE A 153 -0.80 0.26 28.33
C ILE A 153 -1.91 0.22 29.37
N THR A 154 -3.18 0.32 28.94
CA THR A 154 -4.35 0.10 29.82
C THR A 154 -4.88 -1.32 29.71
N GLY A 155 -4.52 -2.04 28.65
CA GLY A 155 -5.12 -3.32 28.26
C GLY A 155 -6.23 -3.17 27.20
N ASP A 156 -6.49 -1.96 26.72
CA ASP A 156 -7.37 -1.74 25.57
C ASP A 156 -6.79 -2.43 24.31
N TYR A 157 -7.68 -3.08 23.54
CA TYR A 157 -7.26 -3.87 22.39
C TYR A 157 -6.56 -3.03 21.30
N HIS A 158 -6.85 -1.74 21.21
CA HIS A 158 -6.35 -0.84 20.17
C HIS A 158 -4.95 -0.27 20.48
N GLU A 159 -4.41 -0.44 21.67
CA GLU A 159 -3.11 0.11 22.08
C GLU A 159 -1.92 -0.66 21.51
N TYR A 160 -1.80 -0.71 20.19
CA TYR A 160 -0.62 -1.28 19.54
C TYR A 160 0.51 -0.26 19.45
N PRO A 161 1.79 -0.68 19.58
CA PRO A 161 2.90 -0.07 18.87
C PRO A 161 3.09 -0.80 17.54
N TRP A 162 3.25 -0.05 16.47
CA TRP A 162 3.34 -0.61 15.13
C TRP A 162 4.72 -0.43 14.54
N MET A 163 5.12 -1.42 13.76
CA MET A 163 6.31 -1.52 12.93
C MET A 163 7.42 -0.53 13.29
N SER A 164 8.63 -1.01 13.33
CA SER A 164 9.78 -0.19 13.70
C SER A 164 10.88 -0.34 12.68
N LYS A 165 11.61 0.74 12.50
CA LYS A 165 12.79 0.80 11.64
C LYS A 165 13.88 1.60 12.36
N PHE A 166 15.13 1.17 12.21
CA PHE A 166 16.27 1.98 12.61
C PHE A 166 16.51 3.09 11.61
N ASP A 167 16.74 4.32 12.10
CA ASP A 167 17.27 5.40 11.28
C ASP A 167 18.80 5.27 11.11
N LYS A 168 19.38 6.15 10.29
CA LYS A 168 20.84 6.17 10.04
C LYS A 168 21.68 6.47 11.30
N ASP A 169 21.08 7.09 12.30
CA ASP A 169 21.72 7.47 13.56
C ASP A 169 21.58 6.34 14.62
N GLY A 170 20.93 5.24 14.27
CA GLY A 170 20.73 4.06 15.10
C GLY A 170 19.57 4.17 16.08
N ASN A 171 18.72 5.17 15.96
CA ASN A 171 17.50 5.25 16.76
C ASN A 171 16.40 4.36 16.17
N LEU A 172 15.68 3.65 17.03
CA LEU A 172 14.54 2.83 16.63
C LEU A 172 13.25 3.65 16.71
N TRP A 173 12.55 3.79 15.59
CA TRP A 173 11.29 4.53 15.54
C TRP A 173 10.13 3.62 15.93
N VAL A 174 9.24 4.12 16.79
CA VAL A 174 8.05 3.40 17.29
C VAL A 174 6.83 4.30 17.17
N LEU A 175 5.75 3.75 16.59
CA LEU A 175 4.48 4.44 16.40
C LEU A 175 3.44 3.89 17.38
N LEU A 176 2.88 4.75 18.24
CA LEU A 176 1.93 4.36 19.27
C LEU A 176 0.51 4.75 18.91
N THR A 177 -0.40 3.77 18.83
CA THR A 177 -1.83 4.03 18.57
C THR A 177 -2.52 4.63 19.78
N LEU A 178 -3.66 5.27 19.56
CA LEU A 178 -4.54 5.76 20.62
C LEU A 178 -5.23 4.62 21.39
N THR A 179 -5.65 4.87 22.62
CA THR A 179 -6.55 4.03 23.41
C THR A 179 -7.95 4.05 22.77
N GLY A 180 -8.54 2.88 22.51
CA GLY A 180 -9.89 2.75 21.96
C GLY A 180 -10.14 3.52 20.65
N SER A 181 -9.10 3.93 19.95
CA SER A 181 -9.16 4.76 18.74
C SER A 181 -9.48 6.24 18.96
N PHE A 182 -9.81 6.69 20.17
CA PHE A 182 -10.35 8.03 20.44
C PHE A 182 -9.56 8.84 21.47
N THR A 183 -8.96 8.17 22.44
CA THR A 183 -8.36 8.79 23.62
C THR A 183 -6.88 8.46 23.76
N SER A 184 -6.19 9.16 24.64
CA SER A 184 -4.80 8.86 25.00
C SER A 184 -4.74 8.73 26.52
N GLU A 185 -4.89 7.51 27.05
CA GLU A 185 -5.06 7.27 28.50
C GLU A 185 -3.74 6.96 29.21
N THR A 186 -2.72 6.57 28.46
CA THR A 186 -1.38 6.33 28.99
C THR A 186 -0.32 7.07 28.20
N ARG A 187 0.88 7.20 28.79
CA ARG A 187 1.96 8.04 28.26
C ARG A 187 2.22 7.77 26.76
N PHE A 188 2.27 8.86 26.00
CA PHE A 188 2.62 8.91 24.59
C PHE A 188 1.71 8.13 23.62
N ARG A 189 0.50 7.69 24.03
CA ARG A 189 -0.46 7.16 23.06
C ARG A 189 -0.86 8.25 22.07
N GLY A 190 -0.76 7.93 20.77
CA GLY A 190 -0.93 8.89 19.68
C GLY A 190 0.35 9.68 19.34
N TRP A 191 1.53 9.13 19.68
CA TRP A 191 2.83 9.72 19.40
C TRP A 191 3.74 8.78 18.61
N CYS A 192 4.70 9.36 17.92
CA CYS A 192 5.91 8.69 17.47
C CYS A 192 7.05 8.97 18.46
N LEU A 193 7.75 7.91 18.85
CA LEU A 193 8.95 7.98 19.66
C LEU A 193 10.14 7.47 18.85
N ARG A 194 11.32 8.04 19.06
CA ARG A 194 12.60 7.43 18.70
C ARG A 194 13.27 6.91 19.96
N VAL A 195 13.73 5.69 19.92
CA VAL A 195 14.45 5.07 21.03
C VAL A 195 15.93 5.03 20.66
N LYS A 196 16.77 5.71 21.45
CA LYS A 196 18.22 5.75 21.22
C LYS A 196 18.89 4.39 21.47
N PRO A 197 20.15 4.21 21.04
CA PRO A 197 20.89 2.98 21.31
C PRO A 197 21.06 2.63 22.80
N ASP A 198 20.90 3.61 23.69
CA ASP A 198 20.96 3.40 25.15
C ASP A 198 19.58 3.08 25.77
N GLY A 199 18.52 2.95 24.97
CA GLY A 199 17.16 2.65 25.39
C GLY A 199 16.32 3.90 25.77
N THR A 200 16.91 5.10 25.83
CA THR A 200 16.16 6.32 26.18
C THR A 200 15.30 6.82 25.03
N ILE A 201 14.10 7.33 25.35
CA ILE A 201 13.17 7.84 24.35
C ILE A 201 13.43 9.28 23.95
N ILE A 202 13.11 9.60 22.72
CA ILE A 202 13.02 10.96 22.18
C ILE A 202 11.57 11.13 21.67
N PRO A 203 10.70 11.86 22.37
CA PRO A 203 9.41 12.27 21.81
C PRO A 203 9.63 12.98 20.48
N THR A 204 9.03 12.49 19.39
CA THR A 204 9.43 12.87 18.03
C THR A 204 8.35 13.61 17.28
N ALA A 205 7.12 13.11 17.30
CA ALA A 205 5.95 13.75 16.69
C ALA A 205 4.69 13.30 17.42
N SER A 206 3.68 14.18 17.47
CA SER A 206 2.39 13.89 18.09
C SER A 206 1.28 13.83 17.04
N GLY A 207 0.08 13.47 17.46
CA GLY A 207 -1.10 13.59 16.62
C GLY A 207 -1.36 12.40 15.71
N LEU A 208 -0.75 11.25 15.98
CA LEU A 208 -1.07 9.98 15.35
C LEU A 208 -2.38 9.43 15.91
N ARG A 209 -3.13 8.68 15.11
CA ARG A 209 -4.36 8.02 15.56
C ARG A 209 -4.20 6.51 15.64
N SER A 210 -4.02 5.85 14.51
CA SER A 210 -3.86 4.41 14.37
C SER A 210 -2.83 4.13 13.28
N PRO A 211 -1.57 4.52 13.52
CA PRO A 211 -0.50 4.26 12.57
C PRO A 211 -0.29 2.75 12.43
N ALA A 212 0.08 2.27 11.23
CA ALA A 212 0.24 0.84 11.01
C ALA A 212 1.46 0.44 10.15
N GLY A 213 2.25 1.37 9.67
CA GLY A 213 3.46 1.11 8.91
C GLY A 213 4.42 2.29 8.94
N ILE A 214 5.71 2.01 8.78
CA ILE A 214 6.74 3.04 8.62
C ILE A 214 7.76 2.60 7.58
N ALA A 215 8.18 3.53 6.72
CA ALA A 215 9.28 3.34 5.79
C ALA A 215 10.11 4.63 5.67
N PHE A 216 11.38 4.49 5.32
CA PHE A 216 12.24 5.61 4.94
C PHE A 216 12.40 5.64 3.43
N ASN A 217 12.41 6.84 2.84
CA ASN A 217 12.80 7.02 1.45
C ASN A 217 14.34 7.03 1.31
N ASP A 218 14.83 7.22 0.09
CA ASP A 218 16.26 7.30 -0.23
C ASP A 218 17.00 8.48 0.44
N LYS A 219 16.27 9.49 0.88
CA LYS A 219 16.79 10.64 1.64
C LYS A 219 16.85 10.39 3.14
N GLY A 220 16.33 9.25 3.61
CA GLY A 220 16.18 8.94 5.04
C GLY A 220 15.04 9.68 5.72
N GLU A 221 14.08 10.19 4.97
CA GLU A 221 12.87 10.80 5.49
C GLU A 221 11.83 9.71 5.81
N ALA A 222 11.21 9.80 6.98
CA ALA A 222 10.25 8.82 7.47
C ALA A 222 8.83 9.10 6.97
N PHE A 223 8.15 8.06 6.50
CA PHE A 223 6.74 8.09 6.12
C PHE A 223 5.98 7.01 6.85
N TYR A 224 4.72 7.29 7.21
CA TYR A 224 3.85 6.34 7.87
C TYR A 224 2.41 6.43 7.35
N ASP A 225 1.66 5.34 7.49
CA ASP A 225 0.23 5.30 7.20
C ASP A 225 -0.58 5.43 8.49
N ASP A 226 -1.71 6.13 8.42
CA ASP A 226 -2.64 6.26 9.53
C ASP A 226 -4.07 6.00 9.08
N ASN A 227 -4.77 5.12 9.80
CA ASN A 227 -6.09 4.64 9.44
C ASN A 227 -7.18 5.69 9.64
N GLN A 228 -8.26 5.58 8.84
CA GLN A 228 -9.47 6.37 9.03
C GLN A 228 -9.96 6.32 10.49
N GLY A 229 -10.41 7.47 10.99
CA GLY A 229 -10.96 7.58 12.35
C GLY A 229 -11.26 9.01 12.76
N PRO A 230 -11.26 9.31 14.07
CA PRO A 230 -11.34 10.68 14.57
C PRO A 230 -10.23 11.55 13.98
N TRP A 231 -10.59 12.73 13.46
CA TRP A 231 -9.70 13.68 12.80
C TRP A 231 -9.10 13.20 11.47
N GLN A 232 -9.57 12.05 10.97
CA GLN A 232 -9.08 11.45 9.72
C GLN A 232 -10.25 10.90 8.90
N GLY A 233 -10.58 11.57 7.79
CA GLY A 233 -11.69 11.19 6.93
C GLY A 233 -11.42 9.93 6.08
N GLY A 234 -10.18 9.76 5.61
CA GLY A 234 -9.69 8.60 4.88
C GLY A 234 -8.44 8.02 5.54
N ASN A 235 -7.76 7.10 4.86
CA ASN A 235 -6.40 6.71 5.24
C ASN A 235 -5.43 7.81 4.84
N ASN A 236 -4.48 8.12 5.70
CA ASN A 236 -3.51 9.17 5.45
C ASN A 236 -2.11 8.60 5.33
N PHE A 237 -1.47 8.82 4.18
CA PHE A 237 -0.05 8.60 4.01
C PHE A 237 0.70 9.88 4.37
N ASN A 238 1.53 9.84 5.41
CA ASN A 238 2.05 11.02 6.08
C ASN A 238 3.56 11.08 6.02
N PHE A 239 4.12 12.27 5.82
CA PHE A 239 5.52 12.57 6.12
C PHE A 239 5.69 12.77 7.62
N LEU A 240 6.43 11.88 8.28
CA LEU A 240 6.66 11.90 9.72
C LEU A 240 7.86 12.79 10.05
N GLU A 241 7.64 14.10 10.06
CA GLU A 241 8.67 15.07 10.33
C GLU A 241 8.85 15.27 11.85
N PRO A 242 10.08 15.13 12.39
CA PRO A 242 10.35 15.40 13.81
C PRO A 242 9.93 16.82 14.22
N GLY A 243 9.28 16.94 15.37
CA GLY A 243 8.78 18.22 15.89
C GLY A 243 7.39 18.61 15.41
N LYS A 244 6.77 17.82 14.52
CA LYS A 244 5.46 18.15 13.96
C LYS A 244 4.31 17.43 14.66
N PHE A 245 3.12 18.00 14.46
CA PHE A 245 1.82 17.48 14.87
C PHE A 245 1.11 16.90 13.63
N MET A 246 0.66 15.65 13.74
CA MET A 246 0.12 14.89 12.61
C MET A 246 -1.42 14.93 12.52
N GLY A 247 -2.08 15.76 13.35
CA GLY A 247 -3.49 16.11 13.18
C GLY A 247 -4.43 15.64 14.30
N ASN A 248 -4.19 14.55 15.01
CA ASN A 248 -5.09 14.13 16.08
C ASN A 248 -4.70 14.73 17.43
N PRO A 249 -5.53 15.57 18.07
CA PRO A 249 -5.16 16.28 19.28
C PRO A 249 -5.26 15.45 20.58
N SER A 250 -5.69 14.17 20.50
CA SER A 250 -5.96 13.37 21.71
C SER A 250 -4.71 13.14 22.56
N GLY A 251 -3.54 13.08 21.96
CA GLY A 251 -2.25 12.91 22.66
C GLY A 251 -1.58 14.22 23.11
N ASN A 252 -2.20 15.39 22.94
CA ASN A 252 -1.56 16.69 23.23
C ASN A 252 -1.27 16.89 24.73
N MET A 253 -1.91 16.15 25.61
CA MET A 253 -1.61 16.21 27.06
C MET A 253 -0.20 15.77 27.40
N TRP A 254 0.51 15.06 26.55
CA TRP A 254 1.86 14.54 26.81
C TRP A 254 2.98 15.53 26.45
N TYR A 255 2.64 16.74 25.95
CA TYR A 255 3.66 17.74 25.65
C TYR A 255 4.47 18.15 26.89
N ASP A 256 3.88 18.08 28.11
CA ASP A 256 4.61 18.31 29.36
C ASP A 256 5.78 17.34 29.56
N LEU A 257 5.73 16.16 28.95
CA LEU A 257 6.82 15.17 28.92
C LEU A 257 7.75 15.32 27.70
N ALA A 258 7.48 16.30 26.85
CA ALA A 258 8.25 16.58 25.62
C ALA A 258 8.66 18.06 25.52
N PRO A 259 9.46 18.59 26.51
CA PRO A 259 9.72 20.03 26.61
C PRO A 259 10.41 20.62 25.38
N ASN A 260 11.16 19.81 24.63
CA ASN A 260 11.82 20.25 23.39
C ASN A 260 10.85 20.49 22.22
N LEU A 261 9.58 20.09 22.35
CA LEU A 261 8.54 20.24 21.32
C LEU A 261 7.51 21.32 21.68
N HIS A 262 7.75 22.10 22.73
CA HIS A 262 6.88 23.22 23.10
C HIS A 262 7.00 24.40 22.12
N PRO A 263 5.91 25.20 21.98
CA PRO A 263 4.60 25.01 22.59
C PRO A 263 3.79 23.88 21.95
N ALA A 264 2.90 23.25 22.72
CA ALA A 264 1.92 22.30 22.18
C ALA A 264 1.09 22.97 21.08
N PRO A 265 0.71 22.23 20.02
CA PRO A 265 -0.14 22.76 18.96
C PRO A 265 -1.52 23.15 19.52
N MET A 266 -2.11 24.18 18.95
CA MET A 266 -3.52 24.49 19.21
C MET A 266 -4.38 23.30 18.82
N LYS A 267 -5.46 23.06 19.59
CA LYS A 267 -6.45 22.05 19.22
C LYS A 267 -7.17 22.49 17.94
N PRO A 268 -7.21 21.65 16.89
CA PRO A 268 -7.95 21.97 15.68
C PRO A 268 -9.44 22.18 15.92
N GLN A 269 -10.08 22.96 15.07
CA GLN A 269 -11.53 23.15 15.12
C GLN A 269 -12.23 21.95 14.46
N SER A 270 -13.06 21.23 15.24
CA SER A 270 -13.90 20.17 14.70
C SER A 270 -14.95 20.73 13.73
N GLY A 271 -15.13 20.06 12.58
CA GLY A 271 -15.99 20.51 11.50
C GLY A 271 -15.31 21.38 10.43
N SER A 272 -14.04 21.67 10.60
CA SER A 272 -13.21 22.44 9.67
C SER A 272 -12.72 21.58 8.47
N ARG A 273 -11.66 22.03 7.81
CA ARG A 273 -10.96 21.31 6.72
C ARG A 273 -9.48 21.17 7.08
N ILE A 274 -8.85 20.08 6.67
CA ILE A 274 -7.42 19.81 6.94
C ILE A 274 -6.57 21.02 6.53
N TRP A 275 -6.74 21.49 5.29
CA TRP A 275 -5.93 22.59 4.77
C TRP A 275 -6.15 23.90 5.50
N THR A 276 -7.40 24.17 5.93
CA THR A 276 -7.74 25.35 6.73
C THR A 276 -7.03 25.34 8.09
N GLU A 277 -6.99 24.19 8.75
CA GLU A 277 -6.34 24.07 10.05
C GLU A 277 -4.80 24.05 9.92
N ALA A 278 -4.27 23.45 8.85
CA ALA A 278 -2.83 23.48 8.57
C ALA A 278 -2.28 24.90 8.36
N GLN A 279 -3.09 25.82 7.82
CA GLN A 279 -2.69 27.24 7.68
C GLN A 279 -2.73 27.99 9.02
N LYS A 280 -3.46 27.50 10.02
CA LYS A 280 -3.60 28.15 11.34
C LYS A 280 -2.65 27.59 12.39
N ILE A 281 -2.26 26.33 12.28
CA ILE A 281 -1.47 25.60 13.27
C ILE A 281 -0.07 25.35 12.70
N PRO A 282 0.95 26.13 13.06
CA PRO A 282 2.28 26.03 12.43
C PRO A 282 2.98 24.69 12.62
N GLN A 283 2.62 23.95 13.67
CA GLN A 283 3.16 22.62 13.92
C GLN A 283 2.50 21.55 13.06
N TYR A 284 1.30 21.83 12.49
CA TYR A 284 0.55 20.80 11.75
C TYR A 284 1.21 20.48 10.41
N ASN A 285 1.54 19.22 10.24
CA ASN A 285 1.98 18.65 8.98
C ASN A 285 0.82 17.85 8.37
N PRO A 286 0.12 18.36 7.34
CA PRO A 286 -1.00 17.65 6.73
C PRO A 286 -0.51 16.38 6.02
N PRO A 287 -1.40 15.41 5.76
CA PRO A 287 -1.06 14.19 5.04
C PRO A 287 -0.37 14.48 3.69
N ALA A 288 0.69 13.76 3.37
CA ALA A 288 1.28 13.84 2.02
C ALA A 288 0.28 13.36 0.97
N VAL A 289 -0.42 12.26 1.24
CA VAL A 289 -1.45 11.72 0.35
C VAL A 289 -2.64 11.20 1.16
N ILE A 290 -3.83 11.62 0.78
CA ILE A 290 -5.09 11.06 1.29
C ILE A 290 -5.47 9.89 0.37
N GLN A 291 -5.54 8.69 0.95
CA GLN A 291 -6.03 7.49 0.26
C GLN A 291 -7.54 7.38 0.51
N PRO A 292 -8.38 7.44 -0.54
CA PRO A 292 -9.84 7.52 -0.38
C PRO A 292 -10.43 6.30 0.31
N TYR A 293 -11.22 6.56 1.35
CA TYR A 293 -11.90 5.53 2.12
C TYR A 293 -12.82 4.68 1.24
N GLN A 294 -12.73 3.36 1.32
CA GLN A 294 -13.44 2.34 0.56
C GLN A 294 -13.19 2.33 -0.97
N LYS A 295 -12.71 3.40 -1.57
CA LYS A 295 -12.38 3.41 -3.01
C LYS A 295 -11.02 2.77 -3.29
N MET A 296 -10.08 2.96 -2.38
CA MET A 296 -8.71 2.51 -2.52
C MET A 296 -8.21 1.72 -1.31
N GLY A 297 -8.56 2.14 -0.11
CA GLY A 297 -8.20 1.50 1.14
C GLY A 297 -9.19 1.79 2.24
N GLN A 298 -9.06 1.06 3.36
CA GLN A 298 -9.85 1.25 4.57
C GLN A 298 -8.99 1.20 5.83
N SER A 299 -7.95 0.37 5.82
CA SER A 299 -7.04 0.16 6.94
C SER A 299 -5.62 0.04 6.41
N GLY A 300 -4.98 1.17 6.17
CA GLY A 300 -3.60 1.21 5.71
C GLY A 300 -2.66 0.51 6.69
N SER A 301 -1.59 -0.08 6.17
CA SER A 301 -0.73 -0.96 6.95
C SER A 301 0.74 -0.90 6.50
N GLY A 302 1.45 -2.03 6.39
CA GLY A 302 2.87 -2.07 6.08
C GLY A 302 3.26 -1.32 4.82
N ILE A 303 4.34 -0.57 4.90
CA ILE A 303 4.86 0.27 3.81
C ILE A 303 6.22 -0.25 3.36
N VAL A 304 6.42 -0.27 2.05
CA VAL A 304 7.71 -0.53 1.39
C VAL A 304 8.05 0.66 0.51
N PHE A 305 9.23 1.25 0.67
CA PHE A 305 9.84 2.12 -0.35
C PHE A 305 10.62 1.25 -1.33
N ASN A 306 10.24 1.27 -2.60
CA ASN A 306 10.89 0.44 -3.61
C ASN A 306 12.24 1.03 -4.03
N SER A 307 13.29 0.38 -3.58
CA SER A 307 14.69 0.67 -3.93
C SER A 307 15.35 -0.56 -4.57
N SER A 308 14.59 -1.30 -5.38
CA SER A 308 15.04 -2.58 -5.93
C SER A 308 15.97 -2.46 -7.14
N GLU A 309 16.24 -1.26 -7.63
CA GLU A 309 17.06 -1.01 -8.82
C GLU A 309 16.51 -1.75 -10.05
N GLY A 310 15.19 -1.67 -10.26
CA GLY A 310 14.48 -2.30 -11.38
C GLY A 310 14.16 -3.79 -11.20
N LYS A 311 14.55 -4.44 -10.11
CA LYS A 311 14.24 -5.86 -9.87
C LYS A 311 12.75 -6.13 -9.60
N PHE A 312 12.01 -5.11 -9.19
CA PHE A 312 10.55 -5.17 -8.99
C PHE A 312 9.77 -4.45 -10.10
N GLY A 313 10.36 -4.24 -11.26
CA GLY A 313 9.73 -3.57 -12.40
C GLY A 313 9.98 -2.07 -12.44
N PRO A 314 9.12 -1.28 -13.12
CA PRO A 314 9.44 0.11 -13.46
C PRO A 314 9.18 1.13 -12.34
N PHE A 315 8.83 0.71 -11.13
CA PHE A 315 8.29 1.61 -10.09
C PHE A 315 9.29 1.89 -8.95
N ASP A 316 10.59 1.99 -9.26
CA ASP A 316 11.58 2.41 -8.28
C ASP A 316 11.33 3.84 -7.78
N GLY A 317 11.64 4.11 -6.52
CA GLY A 317 11.42 5.40 -5.89
C GLY A 317 9.97 5.68 -5.46
N GLN A 318 9.07 4.71 -5.61
CA GLN A 318 7.69 4.81 -5.17
C GLN A 318 7.45 3.98 -3.89
N PHE A 319 6.41 4.34 -3.15
CA PHE A 319 5.97 3.55 -2.01
C PHE A 319 4.90 2.55 -2.41
N PHE A 320 4.96 1.38 -1.79
CA PHE A 320 3.90 0.38 -1.80
C PHE A 320 3.30 0.30 -0.41
N ASN A 321 2.01 0.59 -0.30
CA ASN A 321 1.28 0.63 0.95
C ASN A 321 0.24 -0.49 1.02
N GLY A 322 0.31 -1.31 2.06
CA GLY A 322 -0.65 -2.38 2.31
C GLY A 322 -1.98 -1.85 2.84
N ASP A 323 -3.05 -2.58 2.61
CA ASP A 323 -4.33 -2.38 3.26
C ASP A 323 -4.82 -3.67 3.90
N GLN A 324 -5.08 -3.61 5.20
CA GLN A 324 -5.49 -4.78 5.98
C GLN A 324 -6.91 -5.23 5.59
N HIS A 325 -7.85 -4.29 5.39
CA HIS A 325 -9.23 -4.66 5.07
C HIS A 325 -9.37 -5.14 3.62
N HIS A 326 -8.85 -4.39 2.65
CA HIS A 326 -8.97 -4.72 1.23
C HIS A 326 -8.03 -5.82 0.77
N SER A 327 -7.05 -6.23 1.57
CA SER A 327 -6.07 -7.27 1.22
C SER A 327 -5.37 -6.95 -0.10
N ASN A 328 -4.88 -5.73 -0.24
CA ASN A 328 -4.20 -5.22 -1.43
C ASN A 328 -2.91 -4.47 -1.08
N LEU A 329 -2.12 -4.16 -2.10
CA LEU A 329 -1.06 -3.16 -2.09
C LEU A 329 -1.44 -2.02 -3.03
N ASN A 330 -1.21 -0.79 -2.60
CA ASN A 330 -1.43 0.44 -3.34
C ASN A 330 -0.10 1.09 -3.67
N ARG A 331 0.00 1.83 -4.79
CA ARG A 331 1.16 2.66 -5.09
C ARG A 331 0.92 4.09 -4.62
N VAL A 332 1.96 4.69 -4.07
CA VAL A 332 1.97 6.08 -3.62
C VAL A 332 3.23 6.76 -4.15
N GLY A 333 3.04 7.92 -4.77
CA GLY A 333 4.11 8.82 -5.17
C GLY A 333 3.95 10.18 -4.51
N ILE A 334 5.08 10.80 -4.21
CA ILE A 334 5.11 12.08 -3.48
C ILE A 334 6.00 13.10 -4.19
N GLU A 335 5.66 14.36 -4.02
CA GLU A 335 6.49 15.50 -4.39
C GLU A 335 6.38 16.62 -3.36
N LYS A 336 7.37 17.51 -3.31
CA LYS A 336 7.40 18.63 -2.37
C LYS A 336 7.13 19.94 -3.10
N VAL A 337 6.01 20.59 -2.78
CA VAL A 337 5.62 21.89 -3.37
C VAL A 337 5.45 22.92 -2.27
N LYS A 338 6.14 24.06 -2.40
CA LYS A 338 6.11 25.17 -1.44
C LYS A 338 6.26 24.71 0.03
N GLY A 339 7.15 23.74 0.25
CA GLY A 339 7.50 23.24 1.58
C GLY A 339 6.66 22.07 2.10
N TYR A 340 5.53 21.74 1.48
CA TYR A 340 4.66 20.63 1.87
C TYR A 340 4.84 19.42 0.95
N TYR A 341 4.83 18.21 1.51
CA TYR A 341 4.65 17.01 0.72
C TYR A 341 3.20 16.87 0.31
N GLN A 342 3.00 16.52 -0.94
CA GLN A 342 1.73 16.17 -1.57
C GLN A 342 1.99 15.10 -2.62
N GLY A 343 0.97 14.55 -3.26
CA GLY A 343 1.19 13.56 -4.30
C GLY A 343 -0.04 12.71 -4.58
N TRP A 344 0.20 11.55 -5.15
CA TRP A 344 -0.82 10.70 -5.72
C TRP A 344 -0.78 9.28 -5.14
N CYS A 345 -1.91 8.60 -5.29
CA CYS A 345 -2.04 7.18 -5.02
C CYS A 345 -2.88 6.49 -6.10
N THR A 346 -2.70 5.19 -6.25
CA THR A 346 -3.48 4.33 -7.13
C THR A 346 -3.46 2.88 -6.64
N LEU A 347 -4.42 2.08 -7.05
CA LEU A 347 -4.40 0.63 -6.83
C LEU A 347 -3.17 0.03 -7.53
N PHE A 348 -2.67 -1.07 -6.99
CA PHE A 348 -1.55 -1.78 -7.59
C PHE A 348 -1.81 -3.29 -7.69
N ARG A 349 -2.01 -3.97 -6.56
CA ARG A 349 -2.21 -5.41 -6.55
C ARG A 349 -3.20 -5.83 -5.48
N ALA A 350 -4.33 -6.38 -5.91
CA ALA A 350 -5.34 -6.98 -5.05
C ALA A 350 -5.18 -8.51 -4.98
N GLY A 351 -6.02 -9.18 -4.18
CA GLY A 351 -6.15 -10.63 -4.17
C GLY A 351 -5.20 -11.37 -3.22
N PHE A 352 -4.62 -10.69 -2.24
CA PHE A 352 -3.95 -11.36 -1.13
C PHE A 352 -4.95 -12.17 -0.30
N SER A 353 -4.47 -13.26 0.30
CA SER A 353 -5.34 -14.24 0.95
C SER A 353 -5.88 -13.80 2.31
N SER A 354 -5.26 -12.83 2.95
CA SER A 354 -5.63 -12.31 4.27
C SER A 354 -5.42 -10.80 4.32
N GLY A 355 -5.78 -10.14 5.41
CA GLY A 355 -5.57 -8.72 5.59
C GLY A 355 -4.09 -8.37 5.70
N ASN A 356 -3.56 -7.58 4.77
CA ASN A 356 -2.14 -7.21 4.72
C ASN A 356 -1.76 -6.36 5.94
N VAL A 357 -0.70 -6.76 6.65
CA VAL A 357 -0.20 -6.02 7.81
C VAL A 357 1.28 -5.72 7.64
N PRO A 358 2.26 -6.64 7.87
CA PRO A 358 3.65 -6.31 7.55
C PRO A 358 3.92 -6.48 6.06
N ALA A 359 4.72 -5.58 5.51
CA ALA A 359 5.30 -5.70 4.17
C ALA A 359 6.81 -5.45 4.22
N LEU A 360 7.59 -6.21 3.45
CA LEU A 360 9.05 -6.10 3.42
C LEU A 360 9.60 -6.46 2.04
N GLN A 361 10.44 -5.59 1.48
CA GLN A 361 11.14 -5.88 0.23
C GLN A 361 12.27 -6.87 0.45
N ALA A 362 12.36 -7.85 -0.44
CA ALA A 362 13.41 -8.85 -0.45
C ALA A 362 14.65 -8.38 -1.26
N PRO A 363 15.82 -8.95 -1.02
CA PRO A 363 17.03 -8.63 -1.81
C PRO A 363 16.93 -8.91 -3.31
N ASP A 364 16.01 -9.79 -3.71
CA ASP A 364 15.70 -10.08 -5.12
C ASP A 364 14.65 -9.15 -5.73
N GLY A 365 14.24 -8.12 -5.00
CA GLY A 365 13.25 -7.13 -5.40
C GLY A 365 11.81 -7.49 -5.06
N SER A 366 11.46 -8.76 -4.87
CA SER A 366 10.09 -9.16 -4.53
C SER A 366 9.63 -8.57 -3.17
N ILE A 367 8.32 -8.48 -2.95
CA ILE A 367 7.76 -7.97 -1.70
C ILE A 367 7.09 -9.12 -0.95
N PHE A 368 7.52 -9.35 0.30
CA PHE A 368 6.84 -10.24 1.22
C PHE A 368 5.74 -9.48 1.95
N VAL A 369 4.56 -10.11 2.06
CA VAL A 369 3.39 -9.56 2.73
C VAL A 369 2.88 -10.60 3.73
N GLY A 370 2.81 -10.20 4.97
CA GLY A 370 2.20 -10.96 6.04
C GLY A 370 0.74 -10.57 6.21
N GLY A 371 -0.16 -11.54 6.25
CA GLY A 371 -1.58 -11.31 6.40
C GLY A 371 -2.10 -11.76 7.77
N THR A 372 -2.94 -10.95 8.41
CA THR A 372 -3.66 -11.31 9.63
C THR A 372 -5.08 -10.76 9.63
N GLY A 373 -6.05 -11.61 9.99
CA GLY A 373 -7.48 -11.29 10.01
C GLY A 373 -8.12 -11.43 11.40
N ARG A 374 -7.43 -11.99 12.40
CA ARG A 374 -8.00 -12.22 13.74
C ARG A 374 -8.50 -10.92 14.38
N GLY A 375 -9.81 -10.84 14.64
CA GLY A 375 -10.46 -9.65 15.20
C GLY A 375 -10.67 -8.51 14.20
N TRP A 376 -10.10 -8.60 12.99
CA TRP A 376 -10.26 -7.62 11.92
C TRP A 376 -10.73 -8.34 10.64
N GLY A 377 -11.88 -7.97 10.11
CA GLY A 377 -12.36 -8.52 8.85
C GLY A 377 -11.49 -8.08 7.67
N SER A 378 -11.30 -8.97 6.69
CA SER A 378 -10.61 -8.65 5.45
C SER A 378 -11.25 -9.32 4.23
N VAL A 379 -11.06 -8.74 3.07
CA VAL A 379 -11.56 -9.27 1.78
C VAL A 379 -10.92 -10.62 1.46
N GLY A 380 -9.65 -10.82 1.81
CA GLY A 380 -8.94 -12.08 1.58
C GLY A 380 -9.48 -13.28 2.34
N GLY A 381 -10.21 -13.07 3.45
CA GLY A 381 -11.00 -14.07 4.16
C GLY A 381 -10.25 -15.12 4.97
N ARG A 382 -8.91 -15.28 4.78
CA ARG A 382 -8.11 -16.18 5.61
C ARG A 382 -7.71 -15.49 6.92
N GLU A 383 -7.60 -16.26 7.99
CA GLU A 383 -7.16 -15.75 9.29
C GLU A 383 -5.72 -15.24 9.25
N PHE A 384 -4.86 -15.91 8.49
CA PHE A 384 -3.47 -15.49 8.27
C PHE A 384 -2.89 -16.01 6.95
N ALA A 385 -1.86 -15.36 6.47
CA ALA A 385 -1.08 -15.75 5.31
C ALA A 385 0.35 -15.19 5.41
N LEU A 386 1.27 -15.81 4.68
CA LEU A 386 2.56 -15.23 4.31
C LEU A 386 2.69 -15.41 2.80
N GLU A 387 2.77 -14.30 2.07
CA GLU A 387 2.72 -14.29 0.62
C GLU A 387 3.87 -13.44 0.07
N ARG A 388 4.31 -13.77 -1.13
CA ARG A 388 5.39 -13.08 -1.83
C ARG A 388 4.88 -12.58 -3.17
N LEU A 389 4.98 -11.29 -3.42
CA LEU A 389 4.64 -10.65 -4.67
C LEU A 389 5.89 -10.57 -5.56
N VAL A 390 5.81 -11.16 -6.74
CA VAL A 390 6.94 -11.29 -7.69
C VAL A 390 6.58 -10.67 -9.02
N TRP A 391 7.44 -9.79 -9.52
CA TRP A 391 7.33 -9.27 -10.88
C TRP A 391 7.60 -10.36 -11.92
N THR A 392 6.78 -10.42 -12.98
CA THR A 392 6.90 -11.44 -14.04
C THR A 392 7.93 -11.07 -15.13
N GLY A 393 8.53 -9.88 -15.06
CA GLY A 393 9.38 -9.34 -16.10
C GLY A 393 8.62 -8.59 -17.21
N LYS A 394 7.27 -8.57 -17.15
CA LYS A 394 6.45 -7.79 -18.10
C LYS A 394 6.10 -6.43 -17.50
N VAL A 395 6.17 -5.39 -18.31
CA VAL A 395 5.77 -4.03 -17.90
C VAL A 395 4.30 -3.83 -18.23
N PRO A 396 3.43 -3.45 -17.25
CA PRO A 396 2.05 -3.09 -17.52
C PRO A 396 1.96 -1.73 -18.21
N PHE A 397 0.89 -1.47 -18.97
CA PHE A 397 0.55 -0.10 -19.37
C PHE A 397 -0.12 0.59 -18.17
N GLU A 398 0.60 1.56 -17.60
CA GLU A 398 0.23 2.28 -16.39
C GLU A 398 0.64 3.75 -16.47
N VAL A 399 -0.02 4.59 -15.71
CA VAL A 399 0.58 5.87 -15.32
C VAL A 399 1.70 5.55 -14.34
N HIS A 400 2.92 5.94 -14.70
CA HIS A 400 4.10 5.75 -13.84
C HIS A 400 4.06 6.70 -12.65
N ASP A 401 3.85 7.99 -12.92
CA ASP A 401 3.71 9.05 -11.91
C ASP A 401 2.84 10.21 -12.43
N MET A 402 2.41 11.07 -11.49
CA MET A 402 1.59 12.25 -11.74
C MET A 402 2.17 13.42 -10.95
N HIS A 403 2.46 14.51 -11.61
CA HIS A 403 3.01 15.73 -11.02
C HIS A 403 2.09 16.91 -11.23
N VAL A 404 1.95 17.77 -10.22
CA VAL A 404 1.23 19.04 -10.39
C VAL A 404 2.10 20.06 -11.10
N THR A 405 1.49 20.83 -12.00
CA THR A 405 2.10 21.98 -12.67
C THR A 405 1.35 23.26 -12.30
N HIS A 406 1.84 24.41 -12.73
CA HIS A 406 1.17 25.70 -12.46
C HIS A 406 -0.23 25.79 -13.08
N ASP A 407 -0.51 25.03 -14.14
CA ASP A 407 -1.75 25.06 -14.89
C ASP A 407 -2.46 23.70 -15.01
N GLY A 408 -1.98 22.65 -14.28
CA GLY A 408 -2.61 21.36 -14.36
C GLY A 408 -1.77 20.21 -13.82
N PHE A 409 -1.64 19.13 -14.61
CA PHE A 409 -0.90 17.93 -14.23
C PHE A 409 -0.10 17.35 -15.40
N ASP A 410 1.09 16.87 -15.12
CA ASP A 410 1.87 16.00 -15.98
C ASP A 410 1.66 14.53 -15.58
N LEU A 411 1.33 13.69 -16.55
CA LEU A 411 1.22 12.25 -16.40
C LEU A 411 2.36 11.59 -17.17
N ASN A 412 3.18 10.80 -16.52
CA ASN A 412 4.18 9.96 -17.17
C ASN A 412 3.70 8.51 -17.24
N PHE A 413 3.96 7.82 -18.33
CA PHE A 413 3.47 6.46 -18.58
C PHE A 413 4.64 5.47 -18.69
N THR A 414 4.37 4.22 -18.33
CA THR A 414 5.36 3.13 -18.42
C THR A 414 5.71 2.78 -19.86
N MET A 415 4.84 3.08 -20.82
CA MET A 415 5.03 2.91 -22.26
C MET A 415 4.24 3.96 -23.05
N PRO A 416 4.57 4.17 -24.36
CA PRO A 416 3.89 5.19 -25.14
C PRO A 416 2.38 5.01 -25.23
N VAL A 417 1.64 6.10 -25.12
CA VAL A 417 0.17 6.16 -25.28
C VAL A 417 -0.23 6.22 -26.76
N ASP A 418 -1.45 5.80 -27.08
CA ASP A 418 -2.11 6.19 -28.34
C ASP A 418 -2.33 7.71 -28.34
N LYS A 419 -1.61 8.43 -29.21
CA LYS A 419 -1.62 9.90 -29.22
C LYS A 419 -3.01 10.46 -29.57
N GLY A 420 -3.76 9.79 -30.45
CA GLY A 420 -5.10 10.23 -30.84
C GLY A 420 -6.09 10.17 -29.69
N ILE A 421 -6.05 9.06 -28.95
CA ILE A 421 -6.90 8.86 -27.77
C ILE A 421 -6.45 9.79 -26.62
N ALA A 422 -5.16 9.83 -26.34
CA ALA A 422 -4.64 10.58 -25.20
C ALA A 422 -4.67 12.10 -25.35
N SER A 423 -4.72 12.63 -26.59
CA SER A 423 -4.85 14.07 -26.83
C SER A 423 -6.27 14.61 -26.72
N TYR A 424 -7.28 13.73 -26.59
CA TYR A 424 -8.67 14.17 -26.48
C TYR A 424 -9.08 14.43 -25.03
N PRO A 425 -9.33 15.70 -24.61
CA PRO A 425 -9.64 16.05 -23.22
C PRO A 425 -10.86 15.32 -22.64
N GLY A 426 -11.83 14.95 -23.48
CA GLY A 426 -13.03 14.21 -23.07
C GLY A 426 -12.78 12.77 -22.61
N ASN A 427 -11.56 12.24 -22.79
CA ASN A 427 -11.16 10.94 -22.27
C ASN A 427 -10.69 10.97 -20.81
N TYR A 428 -10.73 12.15 -20.20
CA TYR A 428 -10.34 12.37 -18.81
C TYR A 428 -11.51 12.98 -18.04
N SER A 429 -11.66 12.61 -16.78
CA SER A 429 -12.61 13.23 -15.85
C SER A 429 -11.88 13.49 -14.54
N LEU A 430 -12.11 14.66 -13.93
CA LEU A 430 -11.37 15.11 -12.75
C LEU A 430 -12.31 15.69 -11.68
N PRO A 431 -13.20 14.89 -11.07
CA PRO A 431 -13.92 15.32 -9.87
C PRO A 431 -12.95 15.61 -8.73
N THR A 432 -13.30 16.59 -7.90
CA THR A 432 -12.51 16.95 -6.71
C THR A 432 -13.40 17.01 -5.48
N TRP A 433 -12.84 16.71 -4.33
CA TRP A 433 -13.53 16.67 -3.06
C TRP A 433 -12.55 16.72 -1.89
N THR A 434 -13.06 16.91 -0.67
CA THR A 434 -12.28 16.83 0.58
C THR A 434 -13.07 16.11 1.66
N TYR A 435 -12.44 15.91 2.82
CA TYR A 435 -13.10 15.40 4.02
C TYR A 435 -13.34 16.50 5.04
N ILE A 436 -14.39 16.32 5.88
CA ILE A 436 -14.58 17.13 7.08
C ILE A 436 -13.51 16.72 8.10
N TYR A 437 -12.72 17.67 8.54
CA TYR A 437 -11.76 17.48 9.62
C TYR A 437 -12.48 17.64 10.96
N ARG A 438 -12.80 16.52 11.62
CA ARG A 438 -13.69 16.50 12.78
C ARG A 438 -13.33 15.43 13.81
N SER A 439 -13.79 15.65 15.06
CA SER A 439 -13.55 14.75 16.20
C SER A 439 -14.32 13.43 16.13
N GLU A 440 -15.35 13.36 15.32
CA GLU A 440 -16.12 12.13 15.08
C GLU A 440 -15.35 11.19 14.15
N TYR A 441 -15.72 9.92 14.17
CA TYR A 441 -15.08 8.87 13.36
C TYR A 441 -15.39 9.05 11.88
N GLY A 442 -14.35 9.17 11.07
CA GLY A 442 -14.45 9.28 9.62
C GLY A 442 -15.20 10.52 9.11
N SER A 443 -15.42 10.58 7.82
CA SER A 443 -16.12 11.70 7.16
C SER A 443 -16.69 11.25 5.83
N PRO A 444 -17.83 11.79 5.38
CA PRO A 444 -18.20 11.74 3.97
C PRO A 444 -17.27 12.62 3.13
N GLU A 445 -17.18 12.33 1.84
CA GLU A 445 -16.59 13.24 0.86
C GLU A 445 -17.51 14.46 0.71
N VAL A 446 -16.95 15.65 0.87
CA VAL A 446 -17.69 16.93 0.84
C VAL A 446 -16.99 17.92 -0.09
N ASP A 447 -17.63 19.10 -0.29
CA ASP A 447 -17.13 20.18 -1.14
C ASP A 447 -16.82 19.70 -2.58
N GLN A 448 -17.67 18.83 -3.09
CA GLN A 448 -17.49 18.19 -4.39
C GLN A 448 -17.60 19.21 -5.52
N THR A 449 -16.60 19.23 -6.39
CA THR A 449 -16.57 20.00 -7.64
C THR A 449 -16.00 19.12 -8.76
N THR A 450 -15.96 19.67 -9.98
CA THR A 450 -15.30 18.99 -11.10
C THR A 450 -14.38 20.00 -11.78
N ALA A 451 -13.09 19.71 -11.77
CA ALA A 451 -12.12 20.49 -12.50
C ALA A 451 -12.21 20.17 -14.00
N ALA A 452 -12.13 21.22 -14.83
CA ALA A 452 -12.31 21.07 -16.28
C ALA A 452 -10.96 20.91 -16.98
N ILE A 453 -10.78 19.79 -17.66
CA ILE A 453 -9.60 19.54 -18.49
C ILE A 453 -9.80 20.24 -19.84
N ARG A 454 -9.05 21.33 -20.10
CA ARG A 454 -9.15 22.16 -21.29
C ARG A 454 -8.35 21.63 -22.46
N LYS A 455 -7.21 21.02 -22.17
CA LYS A 455 -6.29 20.54 -23.17
C LYS A 455 -5.51 19.35 -22.63
N ALA A 456 -5.22 18.39 -23.52
CA ALA A 456 -4.30 17.30 -23.26
C ALA A 456 -3.23 17.31 -24.37
N THR A 457 -1.96 17.45 -23.98
CA THR A 457 -0.82 17.54 -24.91
C THR A 457 0.07 16.34 -24.70
N VAL A 458 0.20 15.49 -25.71
CA VAL A 458 1.07 14.31 -25.67
C VAL A 458 2.47 14.68 -26.11
N SER A 459 3.49 14.19 -25.41
CA SER A 459 4.90 14.37 -25.76
C SER A 459 5.24 13.70 -27.09
N GLU A 460 6.39 14.07 -27.67
CA GLU A 460 6.84 13.53 -28.97
C GLU A 460 7.05 12.02 -28.91
N ASP A 461 7.65 11.51 -27.84
CA ASP A 461 7.85 10.08 -27.59
C ASP A 461 6.60 9.32 -27.13
N GLY A 462 5.51 10.04 -26.86
CA GLY A 462 4.25 9.49 -26.39
C GLY A 462 4.26 9.02 -24.93
N LYS A 463 5.31 9.29 -24.16
CA LYS A 463 5.43 8.78 -22.79
C LYS A 463 4.92 9.73 -21.72
N SER A 464 4.54 10.94 -22.07
CA SER A 464 3.91 11.87 -21.15
C SER A 464 2.71 12.59 -21.77
N VAL A 465 1.80 13.01 -20.90
CA VAL A 465 0.63 13.83 -21.24
C VAL A 465 0.55 14.98 -20.26
N HIS A 466 0.60 16.20 -20.78
CA HIS A 466 0.32 17.41 -20.03
C HIS A 466 -1.16 17.76 -20.11
N LEU A 467 -1.83 17.85 -18.97
CA LEU A 467 -3.24 18.23 -18.84
C LEU A 467 -3.34 19.67 -18.34
N VAL A 468 -3.93 20.57 -19.15
CA VAL A 468 -4.28 21.93 -18.69
C VAL A 468 -5.65 21.86 -18.03
N VAL A 469 -5.75 22.31 -16.78
CA VAL A 469 -6.89 22.12 -15.90
C VAL A 469 -7.36 23.44 -15.30
N ASP A 470 -8.63 23.78 -15.52
CA ASP A 470 -9.28 24.88 -14.81
C ASP A 470 -10.01 24.36 -13.56
N GLY A 471 -9.93 25.10 -12.48
CA GLY A 471 -10.67 24.77 -11.25
C GLY A 471 -9.95 23.76 -10.34
N MET A 472 -8.62 23.70 -10.39
CA MET A 472 -7.84 23.01 -9.36
C MET A 472 -8.07 23.67 -7.99
N VAL A 473 -8.35 22.87 -6.96
CA VAL A 473 -8.71 23.36 -5.62
C VAL A 473 -7.68 22.90 -4.60
N PRO A 474 -6.82 23.79 -4.07
CA PRO A 474 -5.95 23.43 -2.93
C PRO A 474 -6.79 22.97 -1.71
N GLY A 475 -6.32 21.91 -1.06
CA GLY A 475 -7.05 21.27 0.04
C GLY A 475 -7.97 20.11 -0.39
N HIS A 476 -8.05 19.82 -1.69
CA HIS A 476 -8.86 18.73 -2.24
C HIS A 476 -8.02 17.56 -2.72
N VAL A 477 -8.67 16.39 -2.77
CA VAL A 477 -8.25 15.25 -3.57
C VAL A 477 -8.84 15.43 -4.97
N HIS A 478 -8.00 15.26 -5.99
CA HIS A 478 -8.36 15.28 -7.41
C HIS A 478 -8.39 13.83 -7.92
N GLU A 479 -9.57 13.35 -8.25
CA GLU A 479 -9.82 11.97 -8.66
C GLU A 479 -9.80 11.85 -10.19
N LEU A 480 -8.68 11.47 -10.77
CA LEU A 480 -8.47 11.40 -12.22
C LEU A 480 -8.89 10.04 -12.79
N HIS A 481 -9.89 10.04 -13.65
CA HIS A 481 -10.34 8.87 -14.39
C HIS A 481 -9.88 8.90 -15.84
N MET A 482 -9.34 7.78 -16.36
CA MET A 482 -8.70 7.66 -17.66
C MET A 482 -9.02 6.34 -18.37
N SER A 483 -10.21 5.80 -18.21
CA SER A 483 -10.57 4.44 -18.68
C SER A 483 -10.50 4.25 -20.21
N ALA A 484 -10.59 5.35 -20.98
CA ALA A 484 -10.48 5.31 -22.43
C ALA A 484 -9.05 5.14 -22.94
N LEU A 485 -8.04 5.49 -22.14
CA LEU A 485 -6.65 5.49 -22.60
C LEU A 485 -6.16 4.11 -23.02
N ARG A 486 -5.32 4.12 -24.03
CA ARG A 486 -4.66 2.92 -24.57
C ARG A 486 -3.17 3.22 -24.79
N SER A 487 -2.34 2.19 -24.69
CA SER A 487 -0.98 2.28 -25.22
C SER A 487 -0.98 2.39 -26.74
N ALA A 488 0.14 2.75 -27.33
CA ALA A 488 0.31 2.76 -28.80
C ALA A 488 0.07 1.38 -29.44
N GLU A 489 0.19 0.30 -28.65
CA GLU A 489 -0.10 -1.08 -29.04
C GLU A 489 -1.55 -1.53 -28.74
N GLY A 490 -2.39 -0.63 -28.22
CA GLY A 490 -3.80 -0.88 -27.92
C GLY A 490 -4.08 -1.48 -26.53
N LEU A 491 -3.07 -1.66 -25.67
CA LEU A 491 -3.28 -2.15 -24.29
C LEU A 491 -4.07 -1.13 -23.47
N PRO A 492 -5.10 -1.55 -22.71
CA PRO A 492 -5.76 -0.66 -21.75
C PRO A 492 -4.85 -0.39 -20.55
N LEU A 493 -5.07 0.75 -19.87
CA LEU A 493 -4.49 0.95 -18.54
C LEU A 493 -4.92 -0.18 -17.61
N LEU A 494 -3.98 -0.73 -16.86
CA LEU A 494 -4.28 -1.76 -15.87
C LEU A 494 -5.10 -1.15 -14.73
N HIS A 495 -4.68 0.01 -14.22
CA HIS A 495 -5.44 0.84 -13.27
C HIS A 495 -5.70 2.21 -13.90
N SER A 496 -6.96 2.56 -14.09
CA SER A 496 -7.38 3.73 -14.85
C SER A 496 -7.82 4.92 -13.99
N THR A 497 -7.63 4.82 -12.66
CA THR A 497 -7.97 5.89 -11.72
C THR A 497 -6.78 6.22 -10.83
N MET A 498 -6.52 7.50 -10.67
CA MET A 498 -5.53 8.03 -9.73
C MET A 498 -6.16 9.12 -8.86
N TRP A 499 -5.67 9.25 -7.64
CA TRP A 499 -6.09 10.29 -6.70
C TRP A 499 -4.89 11.13 -6.32
N TYR A 500 -4.95 12.43 -6.60
CA TYR A 500 -3.91 13.40 -6.24
C TYR A 500 -4.38 14.31 -5.11
N THR A 501 -3.67 14.31 -4.00
CA THR A 501 -3.87 15.24 -2.88
C THR A 501 -3.15 16.55 -3.18
N LEU A 502 -3.88 17.65 -3.33
CA LEU A 502 -3.35 18.95 -3.71
C LEU A 502 -3.39 19.93 -2.54
N TRP A 503 -2.22 20.32 -2.02
CA TRP A 503 -2.10 21.40 -1.02
C TRP A 503 -1.70 22.72 -1.66
N ASN A 504 -0.72 22.68 -2.55
CA ASN A 504 -0.17 23.86 -3.22
C ASN A 504 -0.04 23.62 -4.73
N ILE A 505 -0.24 24.69 -5.49
CA ILE A 505 0.05 24.75 -6.92
C ILE A 505 1.44 25.42 -7.04
N PRO A 506 2.39 24.86 -7.80
CA PRO A 506 3.68 25.50 -8.07
C PRO A 506 3.53 26.82 -8.84
N ASP A 507 4.56 27.68 -8.77
CA ASP A 507 4.56 28.98 -9.47
C ASP A 507 4.75 28.82 -10.98
#